data_f79dca83494755b03084bf3f55272c5c
#
_entry.id   f79dca83494755b03084bf3f55272c5c
#
_cell.length_a   1.000
_cell.length_b   1.000
_cell.length_c   1.000
_cell.angle_alpha   90.00
_cell.angle_beta   90.00
_cell.angle_gamma   90.00
#
_symmetry.space_group_name_H-M   'P 1'
#
loop_
_entity.id
_entity.type
_entity.pdbx_description
1 polymer ?
#
loop_
_entity_poly.entity_id
_entity_poly.type
_entity_poly.pdbx_seq_one_letter_code
_entity_poly.pdbx_strand_id
1 'polypeptide(L)'
;DVPPAAVTLLVVPGRDWSGDDLDWLRDLSARGHPLAGHGWRHRCDPPRTLHHRLHSLFISRDVAEHLSLDGAGIAALIQDCHRWFVEHGLTPSPLYVPPAWALGRIEPEALAALPFRYFETLGGVYDARERRFIRLPLVGFEADTAWRAWSLNLFNRANLAMALMAGRSLRVSIHPQDLYYKLGGQVEAWVRRLDRTLDYPALA
;
A
#
# COMPACT_ATOMS: atom_id res chain seq x y z
N ASP A 1 13.65 17.76 -5.01
CA ASP A 1 12.83 17.43 -3.82
C ASP A 1 11.52 16.81 -4.29
N VAL A 2 11.09 15.72 -3.64
CA VAL A 2 9.80 15.10 -3.91
C VAL A 2 8.73 15.89 -3.16
N PRO A 3 7.65 16.36 -3.83
CA PRO A 3 6.62 17.14 -3.16
C PRO A 3 5.86 16.26 -2.14
N PRO A 4 5.42 16.79 -0.98
CA PRO A 4 4.69 16.03 0.03
C PRO A 4 3.48 15.28 -0.51
N ALA A 5 2.69 15.89 -1.40
CA ALA A 5 1.51 15.29 -2.01
C ALA A 5 1.80 14.00 -2.81
N ALA A 6 3.05 13.79 -3.24
CA ALA A 6 3.47 12.60 -3.97
C ALA A 6 3.89 11.44 -3.05
N VAL A 7 3.98 11.67 -1.75
CA VAL A 7 4.40 10.68 -0.76
C VAL A 7 3.22 10.34 0.14
N THR A 8 2.50 9.29 -0.21
CA THR A 8 1.40 8.77 0.63
C THR A 8 1.96 7.96 1.79
N LEU A 9 1.54 8.30 3.00
CA LEU A 9 1.93 7.61 4.23
C LEU A 9 0.89 6.54 4.56
N LEU A 10 1.34 5.30 4.71
CA LEU A 10 0.50 4.16 5.05
C LEU A 10 0.38 4.05 6.58
N VAL A 11 -0.83 4.20 7.11
CA VAL A 11 -1.11 4.21 8.54
C VAL A 11 -1.80 2.92 8.97
N VAL A 12 -1.28 2.29 10.02
CA VAL A 12 -1.82 1.04 10.60
C VAL A 12 -2.47 1.36 11.95
N PRO A 13 -3.80 1.49 12.04
CA PRO A 13 -4.54 1.95 13.23
C PRO A 13 -4.29 1.16 14.50
N GLY A 14 -4.22 -0.15 14.41
CA GLY A 14 -4.05 -1.06 15.57
C GLY A 14 -2.63 -1.14 16.14
N ARG A 15 -1.78 -0.16 15.85
CA ARG A 15 -0.50 0.06 16.53
C ARG A 15 -0.69 0.92 17.77
N ASP A 16 0.29 0.84 18.68
CA ASP A 16 0.31 1.71 19.85
C ASP A 16 0.75 3.12 19.43
N TRP A 17 -0.23 4.01 19.25
CA TRP A 17 -0.03 5.41 18.89
C TRP A 17 -0.01 6.28 20.13
N SER A 18 1.12 6.90 20.44
CA SER A 18 1.21 7.93 21.47
C SER A 18 0.57 9.26 21.01
N GLY A 19 0.34 10.18 21.93
CA GLY A 19 -0.10 11.53 21.58
C GLY A 19 0.88 12.22 20.63
N ASP A 20 2.17 12.10 20.90
CA ASP A 20 3.23 12.69 20.06
C ASP A 20 3.26 12.11 18.64
N ASP A 21 3.02 10.80 18.49
CA ASP A 21 2.93 10.16 17.16
C ASP A 21 1.73 10.69 16.37
N LEU A 22 0.59 10.88 17.03
CA LEU A 22 -0.61 11.43 16.40
C LEU A 22 -0.42 12.90 16.01
N ASP A 23 0.25 13.69 16.84
CA ASP A 23 0.59 15.08 16.53
C ASP A 23 1.56 15.16 15.35
N TRP A 24 2.53 14.25 15.28
CA TRP A 24 3.44 14.12 14.14
C TRP A 24 2.69 13.75 12.84
N LEU A 25 1.72 12.82 12.90
CA LEU A 25 0.87 12.49 11.74
C LEU A 25 0.04 13.70 11.29
N ARG A 26 -0.51 14.49 12.23
CA ARG A 26 -1.25 15.72 11.91
C ARG A 26 -0.37 16.75 11.20
N ASP A 27 0.86 16.93 11.70
CA ASP A 27 1.85 17.83 11.09
C ASP A 27 2.20 17.38 9.66
N LEU A 28 2.48 16.10 9.44
CA LEU A 28 2.74 15.56 8.10
C LEU A 28 1.54 15.75 7.16
N SER A 29 0.33 15.49 7.64
CA SER A 29 -0.90 15.75 6.88
C SER A 29 -1.07 17.22 6.54
N ALA A 30 -0.80 18.12 7.48
CA ALA A 30 -0.86 19.58 7.28
C ALA A 30 0.19 20.07 6.28
N ARG A 31 1.33 19.39 6.17
CA ARG A 31 2.35 19.62 5.13
C ARG A 31 1.95 19.08 3.75
N GLY A 32 0.83 18.39 3.64
CA GLY A 32 0.28 17.90 2.38
C GLY A 32 0.58 16.44 2.07
N HIS A 33 1.12 15.64 3.02
CA HIS A 33 1.23 14.20 2.84
C HIS A 33 -0.13 13.52 2.95
N PRO A 34 -0.60 12.78 1.92
CA PRO A 34 -1.81 11.98 2.02
C PRO A 34 -1.61 10.84 3.02
N LEU A 35 -2.59 10.61 3.90
CA LEU A 35 -2.59 9.48 4.84
C LEU A 35 -3.52 8.39 4.30
N ALA A 36 -3.04 7.20 4.04
CA ALA A 36 -3.83 6.08 3.53
C ALA A 36 -3.97 4.97 4.58
N GLY A 37 -5.14 4.33 4.63
CA GLY A 37 -5.36 3.18 5.49
C GLY A 37 -4.55 1.97 5.03
N HIS A 38 -3.96 1.21 6.01
CA HIS A 38 -3.09 0.07 5.74
C HIS A 38 -3.35 -1.11 6.67
N GLY A 39 -4.53 -1.71 6.55
CA GLY A 39 -4.99 -2.76 7.45
C GLY A 39 -5.31 -2.26 8.85
N TRP A 40 -5.33 -3.17 9.82
CA TRP A 40 -5.55 -2.85 11.23
C TRP A 40 -4.33 -3.14 12.10
N ARG A 41 -3.82 -4.39 12.09
CA ARG A 41 -2.67 -4.80 12.91
C ARG A 41 -1.39 -5.05 12.09
N HIS A 42 -1.52 -5.15 10.79
CA HIS A 42 -0.44 -5.57 9.89
C HIS A 42 0.17 -6.92 10.30
N ARG A 43 -0.67 -7.82 10.83
CA ARG A 43 -0.36 -9.19 11.24
C ARG A 43 -1.44 -10.12 10.75
N CYS A 44 -1.06 -11.31 10.35
CA CYS A 44 -1.95 -12.36 9.91
C CYS A 44 -2.04 -13.47 10.96
N ASP A 45 -3.26 -13.99 11.17
CA ASP A 45 -3.43 -15.28 11.80
C ASP A 45 -2.90 -16.40 10.90
N PRO A 46 -2.71 -17.65 11.42
CA PRO A 46 -2.17 -18.74 10.62
C PRO A 46 -2.86 -18.90 9.25
N PRO A 47 -2.09 -19.15 8.17
CA PRO A 47 -2.64 -19.25 6.81
C PRO A 47 -3.75 -20.29 6.69
N ARG A 48 -4.94 -19.90 6.23
CA ARG A 48 -6.11 -20.77 6.07
C ARG A 48 -6.22 -21.44 4.72
N THR A 49 -5.62 -20.86 3.67
CA THR A 49 -5.71 -21.37 2.30
C THR A 49 -4.35 -21.62 1.68
N LEU A 50 -4.28 -22.47 0.63
CA LEU A 50 -3.04 -22.72 -0.12
C LEU A 50 -2.52 -21.43 -0.78
N HIS A 51 -3.42 -20.61 -1.34
CA HIS A 51 -3.06 -19.30 -1.91
C HIS A 51 -2.44 -18.39 -0.85
N HIS A 52 -3.02 -18.33 0.35
CA HIS A 52 -2.49 -17.58 1.48
C HIS A 52 -1.08 -18.06 1.87
N ARG A 53 -0.87 -19.39 1.93
CA ARG A 53 0.46 -19.99 2.24
C ARG A 53 1.51 -19.63 1.19
N LEU A 54 1.16 -19.71 -0.10
CA LEU A 54 2.07 -19.34 -1.18
C LEU A 54 2.36 -17.82 -1.17
N HIS A 55 1.34 -17.00 -0.96
CA HIS A 55 1.50 -15.56 -0.88
C HIS A 55 2.37 -15.15 0.31
N SER A 56 2.15 -15.73 1.50
CA SER A 56 2.96 -15.43 2.69
C SER A 56 4.42 -15.91 2.55
N LEU A 57 4.66 -16.99 1.84
CA LEU A 57 6.01 -17.51 1.60
C LEU A 57 6.86 -16.58 0.72
N PHE A 58 6.26 -15.98 -0.32
CA PHE A 58 6.99 -15.20 -1.32
C PHE A 58 6.88 -13.69 -1.16
N ILE A 59 5.77 -13.17 -0.65
CA ILE A 59 5.45 -11.74 -0.68
C ILE A 59 5.17 -11.18 0.72
N SER A 60 4.20 -11.76 1.44
CA SER A 60 3.60 -11.09 2.61
C SER A 60 4.16 -11.51 3.96
N ARG A 61 4.99 -12.58 4.03
CA ARG A 61 5.31 -13.23 5.32
C ARG A 61 3.99 -13.41 6.11
N ASP A 62 3.83 -12.95 7.30
CA ASP A 62 2.62 -13.07 8.11
C ASP A 62 1.84 -11.75 8.23
N VAL A 63 1.88 -10.89 7.21
CA VAL A 63 1.29 -9.54 7.26
C VAL A 63 -0.01 -9.37 6.47
N ALA A 64 -0.41 -10.34 5.64
CA ALA A 64 -1.61 -10.27 4.80
C ALA A 64 -2.90 -10.61 5.59
N GLU A 65 -3.26 -9.79 6.58
CA GLU A 65 -4.38 -10.05 7.49
C GLU A 65 -5.74 -10.23 6.78
N HIS A 66 -5.99 -9.58 5.65
CA HIS A 66 -7.23 -9.72 4.88
C HIS A 66 -7.45 -11.16 4.37
N LEU A 67 -6.40 -11.92 4.10
CA LEU A 67 -6.52 -13.28 3.56
C LEU A 67 -7.07 -14.28 4.58
N SER A 68 -7.13 -13.92 5.86
CA SER A 68 -7.75 -14.71 6.91
C SER A 68 -9.23 -14.40 7.12
N LEU A 69 -9.76 -13.36 6.48
CA LEU A 69 -11.12 -12.86 6.63
C LEU A 69 -12.00 -13.25 5.44
N ASP A 70 -13.30 -13.30 5.66
CA ASP A 70 -14.31 -13.28 4.60
C ASP A 70 -14.61 -11.84 4.15
N GLY A 71 -15.45 -11.67 3.13
CA GLY A 71 -15.75 -10.36 2.57
C GLY A 71 -16.39 -9.39 3.59
N ALA A 72 -17.21 -9.89 4.51
CA ALA A 72 -17.82 -9.08 5.57
C ALA A 72 -16.75 -8.62 6.59
N GLY A 73 -15.87 -9.53 6.98
CA GLY A 73 -14.75 -9.22 7.87
C GLY A 73 -13.77 -8.21 7.25
N ILE A 74 -13.48 -8.33 5.95
CA ILE A 74 -12.65 -7.36 5.22
C ILE A 74 -13.34 -5.98 5.21
N ALA A 75 -14.64 -5.93 4.90
CA ALA A 75 -15.38 -4.68 4.89
C ALA A 75 -15.40 -4.01 6.28
N ALA A 76 -15.65 -4.78 7.33
CA ALA A 76 -15.64 -4.28 8.71
C ALA A 76 -14.25 -3.71 9.09
N LEU A 77 -13.18 -4.43 8.78
CA LEU A 77 -11.81 -3.98 9.06
C LEU A 77 -11.50 -2.66 8.35
N ILE A 78 -11.89 -2.51 7.08
CA ILE A 78 -11.67 -1.28 6.30
C ILE A 78 -12.49 -0.10 6.87
N GLN A 79 -13.74 -0.36 7.31
CA GLN A 79 -14.57 0.65 7.97
C GLN A 79 -13.97 1.08 9.31
N ASP A 80 -13.49 0.14 10.11
CA ASP A 80 -12.84 0.43 11.40
C ASP A 80 -11.56 1.23 11.20
N CYS A 81 -10.76 0.88 10.18
CA CYS A 81 -9.58 1.64 9.80
C CYS A 81 -9.95 3.10 9.48
N HIS A 82 -10.98 3.35 8.69
CA HIS A 82 -11.42 4.71 8.37
C HIS A 82 -11.94 5.45 9.61
N ARG A 83 -12.75 4.78 10.44
CA ARG A 83 -13.29 5.33 11.68
C ARG A 83 -12.18 5.81 12.61
N TRP A 84 -11.11 5.03 12.74
CA TRP A 84 -9.96 5.40 13.55
C TRP A 84 -9.35 6.75 13.13
N PHE A 85 -9.20 7.02 11.82
CA PHE A 85 -8.72 8.32 11.35
C PHE A 85 -9.63 9.46 11.84
N VAL A 86 -10.94 9.29 11.67
CA VAL A 86 -11.92 10.31 12.05
C VAL A 86 -11.91 10.56 13.55
N GLU A 87 -11.86 9.51 14.38
CA GLU A 87 -11.81 9.58 15.84
C GLU A 87 -10.56 10.29 16.36
N HIS A 88 -9.45 10.21 15.61
CA HIS A 88 -8.20 10.88 15.96
C HIS A 88 -8.02 12.27 15.27
N GLY A 89 -9.06 12.78 14.64
CA GLY A 89 -9.02 14.09 13.97
C GLY A 89 -8.10 14.12 12.74
N LEU A 90 -7.87 12.97 12.10
CA LEU A 90 -7.10 12.82 10.87
C LEU A 90 -8.04 12.68 9.67
N THR A 91 -7.67 13.23 8.53
CA THR A 91 -8.42 13.07 7.28
C THR A 91 -7.71 12.03 6.41
N PRO A 92 -8.27 10.82 6.24
CA PRO A 92 -7.68 9.84 5.35
C PRO A 92 -7.81 10.26 3.88
N SER A 93 -6.81 9.95 3.08
CA SER A 93 -6.91 10.04 1.63
C SER A 93 -7.93 9.02 1.11
N PRO A 94 -8.45 9.18 -0.10
CA PRO A 94 -9.40 8.21 -0.67
C PRO A 94 -8.78 6.86 -1.01
N LEU A 95 -7.50 6.62 -0.67
CA LEU A 95 -6.75 5.41 -0.95
C LEU A 95 -6.74 4.47 0.27
N TYR A 96 -6.93 3.18 0.01
CA TYR A 96 -6.66 2.08 0.93
C TYR A 96 -5.66 1.11 0.32
N VAL A 97 -4.61 0.80 1.05
CA VAL A 97 -3.58 -0.16 0.64
C VAL A 97 -3.63 -1.35 1.59
N PRO A 98 -4.15 -2.51 1.18
CA PRO A 98 -4.15 -3.67 2.05
C PRO A 98 -2.70 -4.15 2.28
N PRO A 99 -2.37 -4.66 3.49
CA PRO A 99 -1.07 -5.22 3.77
C PRO A 99 -0.65 -6.25 2.71
N ALA A 100 0.59 -6.15 2.23
CA ALA A 100 1.15 -6.95 1.14
C ALA A 100 0.31 -6.91 -0.17
N TRP A 101 -0.46 -5.85 -0.40
CA TRP A 101 -1.38 -5.70 -1.55
C TRP A 101 -2.41 -6.83 -1.68
N ALA A 102 -2.67 -7.56 -0.59
CA ALA A 102 -3.58 -8.70 -0.53
C ALA A 102 -4.97 -8.26 -0.05
N LEU A 103 -5.80 -7.75 -0.97
CA LEU A 103 -7.15 -7.26 -0.65
C LEU A 103 -8.09 -8.38 -0.14
N GLY A 104 -7.83 -9.63 -0.51
CA GLY A 104 -8.69 -10.76 -0.17
C GLY A 104 -9.91 -10.87 -1.10
N ARG A 105 -10.89 -11.69 -0.69
CA ARG A 105 -12.12 -11.91 -1.46
C ARG A 105 -13.23 -11.01 -0.92
N ILE A 106 -13.47 -9.92 -1.59
CA ILE A 106 -14.54 -8.97 -1.31
C ILE A 106 -15.21 -8.57 -2.63
N GLU A 107 -16.53 -8.50 -2.65
CA GLU A 107 -17.28 -8.17 -3.84
C GLU A 107 -17.15 -6.69 -4.20
N PRO A 108 -17.14 -6.34 -5.51
CA PRO A 108 -17.04 -4.96 -5.98
C PRO A 108 -18.10 -4.03 -5.41
N GLU A 109 -19.32 -4.53 -5.21
CA GLU A 109 -20.44 -3.81 -4.61
C GLU A 109 -20.14 -3.43 -3.15
N ALA A 110 -19.56 -4.35 -2.40
CA ALA A 110 -19.14 -4.10 -1.02
C ALA A 110 -18.03 -3.04 -0.96
N LEU A 111 -17.04 -3.10 -1.87
CA LEU A 111 -15.99 -2.08 -1.96
C LEU A 111 -16.56 -0.69 -2.28
N ALA A 112 -17.56 -0.61 -3.17
CA ALA A 112 -18.21 0.64 -3.54
C ALA A 112 -18.98 1.31 -2.38
N ALA A 113 -19.40 0.53 -1.38
CA ALA A 113 -20.08 1.00 -0.18
C ALA A 113 -19.08 1.46 0.94
N LEU A 114 -17.79 1.23 0.77
CA LEU A 114 -16.78 1.61 1.75
C LEU A 114 -16.36 3.08 1.62
N PRO A 115 -15.80 3.68 2.69
CA PRO A 115 -15.46 5.09 2.70
C PRO A 115 -14.21 5.45 1.87
N PHE A 116 -13.44 4.47 1.40
CA PHE A 116 -12.34 4.67 0.46
C PHE A 116 -12.81 4.48 -0.99
N ARG A 117 -12.15 5.14 -1.92
CA ARG A 117 -12.45 5.03 -3.36
C ARG A 117 -11.49 4.08 -4.07
N TYR A 118 -10.21 4.19 -3.75
CA TYR A 118 -9.14 3.47 -4.43
C TYR A 118 -8.60 2.36 -3.55
N PHE A 119 -8.53 1.14 -4.09
CA PHE A 119 -8.02 -0.04 -3.40
C PHE A 119 -6.82 -0.60 -4.16
N GLU A 120 -5.65 -0.55 -3.54
CA GLU A 120 -4.45 -1.09 -4.16
C GLU A 120 -4.44 -2.62 -4.15
N THR A 121 -3.89 -3.16 -5.21
CA THR A 121 -3.48 -4.55 -5.34
C THR A 121 -2.06 -4.60 -5.92
N LEU A 122 -1.44 -5.77 -5.97
CA LEU A 122 -0.11 -5.92 -6.54
C LEU A 122 -0.06 -5.45 -8.02
N GLY A 123 -1.11 -5.71 -8.81
CA GLY A 123 -1.17 -5.39 -10.24
C GLY A 123 -1.64 -3.98 -10.59
N GLY A 124 -2.16 -3.23 -9.62
CA GLY A 124 -2.72 -1.90 -9.88
C GLY A 124 -3.68 -1.42 -8.80
N VAL A 125 -4.61 -0.58 -9.20
CA VAL A 125 -5.59 0.08 -8.33
C VAL A 125 -7.00 -0.17 -8.84
N TYR A 126 -7.88 -0.59 -7.97
CA TYR A 126 -9.31 -0.67 -8.25
C TYR A 126 -9.99 0.64 -7.82
N ASP A 127 -10.62 1.34 -8.77
CA ASP A 127 -11.50 2.47 -8.52
C ASP A 127 -12.92 1.94 -8.27
N ALA A 128 -13.37 1.96 -7.03
CA ALA A 128 -14.65 1.39 -6.64
C ALA A 128 -15.84 2.24 -7.10
N ARG A 129 -15.68 3.54 -7.37
CA ARG A 129 -16.73 4.40 -7.92
C ARG A 129 -16.98 4.11 -9.40
N GLU A 130 -15.89 4.06 -10.18
CA GLU A 130 -15.95 3.82 -11.62
C GLU A 130 -16.01 2.32 -11.96
N ARG A 131 -15.89 1.45 -10.94
CA ARG A 131 -15.86 -0.02 -11.08
C ARG A 131 -14.83 -0.48 -12.13
N ARG A 132 -13.68 0.17 -12.16
CA ARG A 132 -12.63 -0.12 -13.12
C ARG A 132 -11.31 -0.44 -12.44
N PHE A 133 -10.54 -1.32 -13.07
CA PHE A 133 -9.19 -1.63 -12.63
C PHE A 133 -8.16 -0.86 -13.47
N ILE A 134 -7.34 -0.07 -12.80
CA ILE A 134 -6.26 0.70 -13.41
C ILE A 134 -4.97 -0.10 -13.21
N ARG A 135 -4.42 -0.64 -14.29
CA ARG A 135 -3.12 -1.32 -14.24
C ARG A 135 -2.03 -0.31 -13.96
N LEU A 136 -1.33 -0.50 -12.85
CA LEU A 136 -0.30 0.41 -12.38
C LEU A 136 0.85 -0.43 -11.80
N PRO A 137 1.93 -0.64 -12.56
CA PRO A 137 3.07 -1.42 -12.11
C PRO A 137 3.67 -0.88 -10.81
N LEU A 138 4.31 -1.77 -10.05
CA LEU A 138 4.86 -1.48 -8.72
C LEU A 138 6.33 -1.88 -8.67
N VAL A 139 7.15 -1.09 -8.00
CA VAL A 139 8.50 -1.47 -7.56
C VAL A 139 8.61 -1.38 -6.04
N GLY A 140 9.41 -2.25 -5.44
CA GLY A 140 9.66 -2.28 -4.00
C GLY A 140 11.10 -2.68 -3.70
N PHE A 141 11.52 -2.53 -2.44
CA PHE A 141 12.93 -2.68 -2.06
C PHE A 141 13.16 -3.55 -0.82
N GLU A 142 12.12 -4.12 -0.24
CA GLU A 142 12.18 -4.95 0.98
C GLU A 142 12.90 -6.29 0.76
N ALA A 143 14.23 -6.27 0.78
CA ALA A 143 15.08 -7.43 0.50
C ALA A 143 16.19 -7.59 1.54
N ASP A 144 15.93 -8.39 2.58
CA ASP A 144 16.86 -8.72 3.66
C ASP A 144 17.90 -9.78 3.28
N THR A 145 17.58 -10.65 2.31
CA THR A 145 18.46 -11.73 1.82
C THR A 145 18.88 -11.51 0.37
N ALA A 146 19.99 -12.13 -0.04
CA ALA A 146 20.50 -12.04 -1.41
C ALA A 146 19.50 -12.62 -2.44
N TRP A 147 18.81 -13.71 -2.10
CA TRP A 147 17.81 -14.31 -2.96
C TRP A 147 16.60 -13.37 -3.15
N ARG A 148 16.11 -12.77 -2.08
CA ARG A 148 15.02 -11.77 -2.17
C ARG A 148 15.44 -10.55 -2.98
N ALA A 149 16.66 -10.08 -2.80
CA ALA A 149 17.20 -8.97 -3.58
C ALA A 149 17.26 -9.31 -5.07
N TRP A 150 17.71 -10.50 -5.43
CA TRP A 150 17.75 -10.96 -6.82
C TRP A 150 16.34 -11.06 -7.43
N SER A 151 15.41 -11.74 -6.77
CA SER A 151 14.03 -11.92 -7.25
C SER A 151 13.28 -10.58 -7.34
N LEU A 152 13.47 -9.70 -6.36
CA LEU A 152 12.82 -8.38 -6.35
C LEU A 152 13.42 -7.45 -7.42
N ASN A 153 14.72 -7.54 -7.70
CA ASN A 153 15.33 -6.83 -8.82
C ASN A 153 14.74 -7.27 -10.17
N LEU A 154 14.53 -8.57 -10.36
CA LEU A 154 13.90 -9.09 -11.58
C LEU A 154 12.46 -8.58 -11.71
N PHE A 155 11.69 -8.64 -10.63
CA PHE A 155 10.34 -8.09 -10.55
C PHE A 155 10.30 -6.58 -10.87
N ASN A 156 11.18 -5.81 -10.25
CA ASN A 156 11.26 -4.36 -10.47
C ASN A 156 11.60 -4.02 -11.93
N ARG A 157 12.55 -4.75 -12.53
CA ARG A 157 12.91 -4.57 -13.96
C ARG A 157 11.76 -4.88 -14.89
N ALA A 158 11.02 -5.97 -14.65
CA ALA A 158 9.85 -6.34 -15.43
C ALA A 158 8.74 -5.29 -15.33
N ASN A 159 8.44 -4.81 -14.12
CA ASN A 159 7.43 -3.78 -13.90
C ASN A 159 7.82 -2.43 -14.52
N LEU A 160 9.09 -2.05 -14.42
CA LEU A 160 9.61 -0.84 -15.09
C LEU A 160 9.47 -0.96 -16.61
N ALA A 161 9.88 -2.07 -17.19
CA ALA A 161 9.74 -2.30 -18.64
C ALA A 161 8.27 -2.23 -19.07
N MET A 162 7.34 -2.85 -18.33
CA MET A 162 5.90 -2.76 -18.60
C MET A 162 5.39 -1.32 -18.52
N ALA A 163 5.82 -0.54 -17.51
CA ALA A 163 5.42 0.85 -17.36
C ALA A 163 5.88 1.68 -18.57
N LEU A 164 7.15 1.56 -18.94
CA LEU A 164 7.74 2.28 -20.09
C LEU A 164 7.09 1.91 -21.41
N MET A 165 6.91 0.60 -21.68
CA MET A 165 6.29 0.12 -22.92
C MET A 165 4.82 0.55 -23.07
N ALA A 166 4.10 0.65 -21.94
CA ALA A 166 2.69 1.02 -21.94
C ALA A 166 2.46 2.54 -21.72
N GLY A 167 3.52 3.35 -21.55
CA GLY A 167 3.41 4.78 -21.23
C GLY A 167 2.65 5.05 -19.93
N ARG A 168 2.84 4.16 -18.92
CA ARG A 168 2.08 4.21 -17.65
C ARG A 168 2.95 4.71 -16.51
N SER A 169 2.30 5.32 -15.54
CA SER A 169 2.92 5.66 -14.26
C SER A 169 3.30 4.40 -13.49
N LEU A 170 4.27 4.53 -12.59
CA LEU A 170 4.81 3.46 -11.77
C LEU A 170 4.62 3.81 -10.30
N ARG A 171 4.17 2.86 -9.50
CA ARG A 171 4.14 3.00 -8.04
C ARG A 171 5.50 2.62 -7.47
N VAL A 172 5.92 3.37 -6.48
CA VAL A 172 7.16 3.09 -5.73
C VAL A 172 6.78 2.84 -4.28
N SER A 173 6.99 1.63 -3.78
CA SER A 173 6.76 1.27 -2.38
C SER A 173 8.07 1.28 -1.63
N ILE A 174 8.10 2.02 -0.52
CA ILE A 174 9.26 2.14 0.34
C ILE A 174 8.81 1.88 1.77
N HIS A 175 9.51 0.95 2.46
CA HIS A 175 9.36 0.74 3.89
C HIS A 175 10.48 1.48 4.64
N PRO A 176 10.27 1.90 5.88
CA PRO A 176 11.27 2.63 6.66
C PRO A 176 12.63 1.91 6.77
N GLN A 177 12.61 0.58 6.71
CA GLN A 177 13.81 -0.25 6.85
C GLN A 177 14.52 -0.56 5.53
N ASP A 178 13.94 -0.19 4.37
CA ASP A 178 14.49 -0.53 3.05
C ASP A 178 15.90 0.06 2.84
N LEU A 179 16.18 1.22 3.43
CA LEU A 179 17.51 1.84 3.37
C LEU A 179 18.62 0.98 4.00
N TYR A 180 18.26 0.12 4.95
CA TYR A 180 19.19 -0.78 5.65
C TYR A 180 19.29 -2.17 5.00
N TYR A 181 18.42 -2.45 4.02
CA TYR A 181 18.38 -3.72 3.32
C TYR A 181 19.26 -3.73 2.06
N LYS A 182 19.35 -4.88 1.42
CA LYS A 182 20.27 -5.12 0.28
C LYS A 182 20.01 -4.25 -0.95
N LEU A 183 18.79 -3.69 -1.07
CA LEU A 183 18.40 -2.79 -2.15
C LEU A 183 18.38 -1.31 -1.71
N GLY A 184 18.83 -0.98 -0.51
CA GLY A 184 18.77 0.40 0.03
C GLY A 184 19.41 1.45 -0.87
N GLY A 185 20.55 1.16 -1.45
CA GLY A 185 21.21 2.08 -2.40
C GLY A 185 20.40 2.35 -3.68
N GLN A 186 19.45 1.45 -4.03
CA GLN A 186 18.55 1.67 -5.15
C GLN A 186 17.41 2.61 -4.80
N VAL A 187 16.96 2.64 -3.53
CA VAL A 187 15.89 3.57 -3.08
C VAL A 187 16.30 5.00 -3.36
N GLU A 188 17.51 5.41 -2.95
CA GLU A 188 18.01 6.76 -3.22
C GLU A 188 18.11 7.05 -4.72
N ALA A 189 18.62 6.09 -5.50
CA ALA A 189 18.75 6.26 -6.95
C ALA A 189 17.39 6.42 -7.64
N TRP A 190 16.36 5.73 -7.15
CA TRP A 190 15.00 5.88 -7.65
C TRP A 190 14.40 7.25 -7.29
N VAL A 191 14.50 7.64 -6.02
CA VAL A 191 13.98 8.94 -5.55
C VAL A 191 14.62 10.10 -6.30
N ARG A 192 15.93 10.04 -6.59
CA ARG A 192 16.65 11.08 -7.37
C ARG A 192 16.23 11.16 -8.83
N ARG A 193 15.62 10.12 -9.40
CA ARG A 193 15.18 10.03 -10.80
C ARG A 193 13.71 10.35 -10.99
N LEU A 194 12.98 10.72 -9.94
CA LEU A 194 11.57 11.10 -10.04
C LEU A 194 11.45 12.46 -10.71
N ASP A 195 11.13 12.46 -12.01
CA ASP A 195 10.93 13.68 -12.79
C ASP A 195 9.54 14.26 -12.62
N ARG A 196 8.55 13.38 -12.44
CA ARG A 196 7.14 13.72 -12.32
C ARG A 196 6.43 12.78 -11.38
N THR A 197 5.65 13.35 -10.45
CA THR A 197 4.82 12.60 -9.52
C THR A 197 3.34 12.89 -9.77
N LEU A 198 2.49 11.90 -9.51
CA LEU A 198 1.04 11.98 -9.65
C LEU A 198 0.39 11.45 -8.37
N ASP A 199 -0.71 12.04 -7.98
CA ASP A 199 -1.60 11.49 -6.97
C ASP A 199 -2.64 10.54 -7.59
N TYR A 200 -3.34 9.76 -6.76
CA TYR A 200 -4.33 8.79 -7.25
C TYR A 200 -5.53 9.43 -7.94
N PRO A 201 -6.08 10.57 -7.51
CA PRO A 201 -7.11 11.29 -8.24
C PRO A 201 -6.73 11.68 -9.66
N ALA A 202 -5.46 11.95 -9.93
CA ALA A 202 -4.97 12.29 -11.27
C ALA A 202 -4.84 11.08 -12.22
N LEU A 203 -5.10 9.86 -11.73
CA LEU A 203 -5.14 8.64 -12.54
C LEU A 203 -6.54 8.35 -13.11
N ALA A 204 -7.54 9.12 -12.73
CA ALA A 204 -8.94 8.95 -13.09
C ALA A 204 -9.24 9.42 -14.52
#